data_d8abeb3549b8a0096fb1cc2fa398265d
#
_entry.id   d8abeb3549b8a0096fb1cc2fa398265d
#
_cell.length_a   1.000
_cell.length_b   1.000
_cell.length_c   1.000
_cell.angle_alpha   90.00
_cell.angle_beta   90.00
_cell.angle_gamma   90.00
#
_symmetry.space_group_name_H-M   'P 1'
#
loop_
_entity.id
_entity.type
_entity.pdbx_description
1 polymer ?
#
loop_
_entity_poly.entity_id
_entity_poly.type
_entity_poly.pdbx_seq_one_letter_code
_entity_poly.pdbx_strand_id
1 'polypeptide(L)'
;MGKEILSIFCPSCGAPAKFDIIHQIYQCSHCGGKVQIEDARQEKIEFQKAQNEKLKKSAKNFEMSTTSCSGCGATLVFEKNEALSKCEFCGRSLVRKDYVYDSKMPQNVIPFAITKDEASELLIKWCEENKNKPEAKHLLNKIPKLKGYYLPYEMVRGPVHCTVNKTGELKEFEANGYLNDEFVNHSSQLNNLLLDCMEPFNLDNLKDFDFSYVAGQRVKIPDISEEDAQKRLNYETAENYRGNMEKIWNTKTIQIKAQVDPVIKISVLLPVYYITEGKVQAAVNGQTGKVSIRAEKATKYFSIPWWIKGFSILAIVCAILYFTFMSMEDINSPIEALSLTGMIGLVFLIIFAAMFDGENNGFSVTKYYNIFSSGVQTYKRERGRLVFREEIIKRKIEKPIFKKVLDGKEQIVTYTFRSLKRTISMAAVAIATIFFPVIIALFVNGFNFERLYIPASAIWFFIAVPTVPICFIKFGIQSLYESPWIYTISENGEKKRYREKLGIKSEDVLKFIFSALFTYPICLAVWFALIMFIMTIYFTAFGM
;
A
#
# COMPACT_ATOMS: atom_id res chain seq x y z
N MET A 1 30.10 15.93 -14.39
CA MET A 1 30.13 15.62 -12.95
C MET A 1 28.78 15.13 -12.42
N GLY A 2 27.63 15.73 -12.71
CA GLY A 2 26.33 15.26 -12.13
C GLY A 2 25.91 13.82 -12.44
N LYS A 3 26.37 13.19 -13.52
CA LYS A 3 26.01 11.78 -13.84
C LYS A 3 26.89 10.74 -13.14
N GLU A 4 28.09 11.08 -12.74
CA GLU A 4 29.03 10.17 -12.05
C GLU A 4 28.54 9.82 -10.64
N ILE A 5 27.87 10.76 -9.99
CA ILE A 5 27.32 10.55 -8.65
C ILE A 5 26.16 9.52 -8.63
N LEU A 6 25.44 9.44 -9.75
CA LEU A 6 24.26 8.57 -9.92
C LEU A 6 24.59 7.14 -10.35
N SER A 7 25.85 6.86 -10.70
CA SER A 7 26.27 5.57 -11.25
C SER A 7 27.20 4.84 -10.30
N ILE A 8 27.06 3.54 -10.17
CA ILE A 8 28.05 2.65 -9.56
C ILE A 8 28.96 2.16 -10.67
N PHE A 9 30.26 2.25 -10.48
CA PHE A 9 31.23 1.85 -11.47
C PHE A 9 31.89 0.51 -11.12
N CYS A 10 32.15 -0.27 -12.15
CA CYS A 10 32.84 -1.53 -12.00
C CYS A 10 34.34 -1.27 -11.70
N PRO A 11 34.90 -1.78 -10.60
CA PRO A 11 36.31 -1.57 -10.26
C PRO A 11 37.28 -2.22 -11.28
N SER A 12 36.82 -3.24 -12.02
CA SER A 12 37.66 -3.95 -12.99
C SER A 12 37.79 -3.26 -14.34
N CYS A 13 36.75 -2.55 -14.83
CA CYS A 13 36.75 -1.98 -16.18
C CYS A 13 36.22 -0.53 -16.25
N GLY A 14 35.79 0.06 -15.14
CA GLY A 14 35.29 1.44 -15.09
C GLY A 14 33.90 1.66 -15.72
N ALA A 15 33.25 0.64 -16.28
CA ALA A 15 31.92 0.77 -16.87
C ALA A 15 30.83 0.80 -15.80
N PRO A 16 29.67 1.45 -16.06
CA PRO A 16 28.55 1.47 -15.12
C PRO A 16 28.00 0.07 -14.84
N ALA A 17 27.82 -0.24 -13.56
CA ALA A 17 27.19 -1.46 -13.08
C ALA A 17 25.70 -1.23 -12.79
N LYS A 18 24.86 -2.21 -13.09
CA LYS A 18 23.42 -2.19 -12.82
C LYS A 18 23.09 -3.13 -11.67
N PHE A 19 22.08 -2.80 -10.90
CA PHE A 19 21.62 -3.66 -9.83
C PHE A 19 20.84 -4.86 -10.37
N ASP A 20 21.26 -6.05 -9.96
CA ASP A 20 20.57 -7.30 -10.25
C ASP A 20 19.69 -7.67 -9.05
N ILE A 21 18.38 -7.51 -9.21
CA ILE A 21 17.38 -7.79 -8.16
C ILE A 21 17.38 -9.27 -7.78
N ILE A 22 17.73 -10.15 -8.73
CA ILE A 22 17.74 -11.61 -8.49
C ILE A 22 18.87 -11.97 -7.54
N HIS A 23 20.07 -11.47 -7.81
CA HIS A 23 21.25 -11.82 -7.03
C HIS A 23 21.57 -10.81 -5.91
N GLN A 24 20.82 -9.69 -5.84
CA GLN A 24 21.02 -8.62 -4.84
C GLN A 24 22.45 -8.05 -4.84
N ILE A 25 23.02 -7.82 -6.02
CA ILE A 25 24.35 -7.27 -6.26
C ILE A 25 24.35 -6.30 -7.45
N TYR A 26 25.34 -5.45 -7.57
CA TYR A 26 25.59 -4.70 -8.81
C TYR A 26 26.41 -5.54 -9.76
N GLN A 27 25.96 -5.65 -11.00
CA GLN A 27 26.66 -6.39 -12.05
C GLN A 27 27.00 -5.48 -13.23
N CYS A 28 28.23 -5.55 -13.67
CA CYS A 28 28.69 -4.84 -14.86
C CYS A 28 28.24 -5.58 -16.12
N SER A 29 27.47 -4.89 -16.98
CA SER A 29 27.03 -5.44 -18.26
C SER A 29 28.15 -5.59 -19.28
N HIS A 30 29.32 -4.94 -19.08
CA HIS A 30 30.44 -4.96 -20.00
C HIS A 30 31.41 -6.14 -19.76
N CYS A 31 31.84 -6.34 -18.51
CA CYS A 31 32.84 -7.37 -18.18
C CYS A 31 32.30 -8.49 -17.27
N GLY A 32 31.02 -8.43 -16.85
CA GLY A 32 30.44 -9.37 -15.89
C GLY A 32 30.91 -9.20 -14.45
N GLY A 33 31.79 -8.22 -14.18
CA GLY A 33 32.29 -7.94 -12.83
C GLY A 33 31.17 -7.62 -11.86
N LYS A 34 31.35 -8.06 -10.62
CA LYS A 34 30.36 -7.88 -9.52
C LYS A 34 30.85 -6.86 -8.53
N VAL A 35 29.97 -5.96 -8.08
CA VAL A 35 30.24 -4.98 -7.03
C VAL A 35 29.29 -5.25 -5.89
N GLN A 36 29.83 -5.44 -4.69
CA GLN A 36 29.02 -5.64 -3.50
C GLN A 36 28.35 -4.33 -3.09
N ILE A 37 27.22 -4.43 -2.42
CA ILE A 37 26.45 -3.25 -1.96
C ILE A 37 27.31 -2.36 -1.08
N GLU A 38 28.09 -2.94 -0.18
CA GLU A 38 28.90 -2.21 0.78
C GLU A 38 30.04 -1.42 0.12
N ASP A 39 30.72 -2.02 -0.87
CA ASP A 39 31.78 -1.36 -1.64
C ASP A 39 31.20 -0.16 -2.42
N ALA A 40 30.02 -0.35 -3.04
CA ALA A 40 29.32 0.70 -3.75
C ALA A 40 28.92 1.87 -2.83
N ARG A 41 28.48 1.55 -1.60
CA ARG A 41 28.11 2.54 -0.58
C ARG A 41 29.32 3.34 -0.13
N GLN A 42 30.43 2.68 0.15
CA GLN A 42 31.66 3.32 0.61
C GLN A 42 32.21 4.32 -0.43
N GLU A 43 32.22 3.95 -1.71
CA GLU A 43 32.60 4.85 -2.81
C GLU A 43 31.77 6.15 -2.80
N LYS A 44 30.46 6.06 -2.56
CA LYS A 44 29.56 7.24 -2.55
C LYS A 44 29.76 8.12 -1.32
N ILE A 45 30.03 7.53 -0.17
CA ILE A 45 30.35 8.29 1.06
C ILE A 45 31.63 9.14 0.87
N GLU A 46 32.65 8.58 0.27
CA GLU A 46 33.89 9.29 0.00
C GLU A 46 33.70 10.44 -0.97
N PHE A 47 32.92 10.22 -2.03
CA PHE A 47 32.58 11.25 -3.00
C PHE A 47 31.86 12.44 -2.34
N GLN A 48 30.86 12.16 -1.47
CA GLN A 48 30.11 13.20 -0.76
C GLN A 48 30.98 14.03 0.20
N LYS A 49 31.93 13.40 0.89
CA LYS A 49 32.88 14.13 1.74
C LYS A 49 33.68 15.15 0.94
N ALA A 50 34.17 14.76 -0.24
CA ALA A 50 34.94 15.66 -1.12
C ALA A 50 34.07 16.84 -1.64
N GLN A 51 32.80 16.61 -1.95
CA GLN A 51 31.88 17.69 -2.33
C GLN A 51 31.63 18.68 -1.19
N ASN A 52 31.42 18.19 0.04
CA ASN A 52 31.22 19.04 1.22
C ASN A 52 32.36 20.00 1.45
N GLU A 53 33.59 19.53 1.30
CA GLU A 53 34.78 20.41 1.45
C GLU A 53 34.85 21.51 0.39
N LYS A 54 34.45 21.22 -0.85
CA LYS A 54 34.35 22.23 -1.91
C LYS A 54 33.26 23.26 -1.59
N LEU A 55 32.11 22.84 -1.15
CA LEU A 55 30.98 23.71 -0.82
C LEU A 55 31.31 24.65 0.35
N LYS A 56 31.98 24.14 1.39
CA LYS A 56 32.44 24.93 2.53
C LYS A 56 33.39 26.05 2.12
N LYS A 57 34.26 25.79 1.14
CA LYS A 57 35.16 26.82 0.59
C LYS A 57 34.39 27.85 -0.23
N SER A 58 33.44 27.44 -1.05
CA SER A 58 32.58 28.32 -1.87
C SER A 58 31.73 29.25 -1.03
N ALA A 59 31.18 28.78 0.10
CA ALA A 59 30.32 29.56 0.98
C ALA A 59 30.92 30.89 1.46
N LYS A 60 32.23 30.97 1.59
CA LYS A 60 32.95 32.18 2.04
C LYS A 60 32.86 33.34 1.06
N ASN A 61 32.53 33.08 -0.20
CA ASN A 61 32.54 34.09 -1.27
C ASN A 61 31.19 34.80 -1.44
N PHE A 62 30.15 34.39 -0.69
CA PHE A 62 28.81 34.93 -0.83
C PHE A 62 28.30 35.60 0.45
N GLU A 63 27.64 36.75 0.29
CA GLU A 63 27.00 37.49 1.39
C GLU A 63 25.59 36.93 1.65
N MET A 64 25.51 35.97 2.56
CA MET A 64 24.28 35.31 2.90
C MET A 64 23.79 35.66 4.30
N SER A 65 22.50 35.53 4.53
CA SER A 65 21.88 35.63 5.84
C SER A 65 21.12 34.35 6.16
N THR A 66 20.98 34.06 7.43
CA THR A 66 20.22 32.94 7.92
C THR A 66 19.23 33.38 9.00
N THR A 67 18.14 32.65 9.12
CA THR A 67 17.22 32.80 10.24
C THR A 67 16.69 31.43 10.65
N SER A 68 16.55 31.23 11.97
CA SER A 68 15.93 30.04 12.53
C SER A 68 14.71 30.45 13.33
N CYS A 69 13.58 29.83 13.06
CA CYS A 69 12.33 30.11 13.76
C CYS A 69 12.26 29.34 15.07
N SER A 70 12.15 30.05 16.19
CA SER A 70 11.99 29.44 17.52
C SER A 70 10.63 28.74 17.72
N GLY A 71 9.68 28.98 16.80
CA GLY A 71 8.34 28.40 16.89
C GLY A 71 8.17 27.06 16.20
N CYS A 72 8.70 26.91 14.96
CA CYS A 72 8.55 25.71 14.15
C CYS A 72 9.88 25.06 13.77
N GLY A 73 11.02 25.60 14.22
CA GLY A 73 12.34 25.06 13.93
C GLY A 73 12.86 25.32 12.51
N ALA A 74 12.04 25.88 11.61
CA ALA A 74 12.47 26.12 10.22
C ALA A 74 13.67 27.04 10.14
N THR A 75 14.71 26.60 9.43
CA THR A 75 15.90 27.41 9.13
C THR A 75 15.91 27.72 7.64
N LEU A 76 16.03 29.03 7.33
CA LEU A 76 16.10 29.56 5.97
C LEU A 76 17.42 30.28 5.74
N VAL A 77 17.99 30.10 4.55
CA VAL A 77 19.13 30.84 4.03
C VAL A 77 18.67 31.66 2.84
N PHE A 78 19.06 32.93 2.79
CA PHE A 78 18.66 33.90 1.78
C PHE A 78 19.71 34.98 1.60
N GLU A 79 19.59 35.78 0.54
CA GLU A 79 20.52 36.89 0.30
C GLU A 79 20.47 37.95 1.39
N LYS A 80 21.64 38.57 1.70
CA LYS A 80 21.78 39.57 2.74
C LYS A 80 20.86 40.78 2.54
N ASN A 81 20.52 41.09 1.32
CA ASN A 81 19.69 42.25 0.96
C ASN A 81 18.18 42.00 1.14
N GLU A 82 17.77 40.75 1.32
CA GLU A 82 16.34 40.40 1.49
C GLU A 82 15.89 40.64 2.93
N ALA A 83 14.73 41.30 3.09
CA ALA A 83 14.11 41.52 4.41
C ALA A 83 13.16 40.40 4.75
N LEU A 84 13.50 39.56 5.72
CA LEU A 84 12.64 38.51 6.25
C LEU A 84 12.35 38.78 7.73
N SER A 85 11.16 39.32 8.03
CA SER A 85 10.77 39.69 9.40
C SER A 85 9.89 38.66 10.09
N LYS A 86 9.19 37.83 9.31
CA LYS A 86 8.25 36.80 9.82
C LYS A 86 8.52 35.44 9.20
N CYS A 87 8.36 34.40 9.99
CA CYS A 87 8.45 33.02 9.51
C CYS A 87 7.31 32.72 8.54
N GLU A 88 7.64 32.24 7.36
CA GLU A 88 6.66 31.97 6.30
C GLU A 88 5.85 30.69 6.54
N PHE A 89 6.30 29.84 7.46
CA PHE A 89 5.62 28.61 7.82
C PHE A 89 4.65 28.75 9.00
N CYS A 90 5.02 29.55 10.03
CA CYS A 90 4.21 29.69 11.25
C CYS A 90 3.85 31.14 11.63
N GLY A 91 4.31 32.14 10.87
CA GLY A 91 3.99 33.56 11.07
C GLY A 91 4.73 34.27 12.22
N ARG A 92 5.54 33.58 13.04
CA ARG A 92 6.30 34.19 14.14
C ARG A 92 7.36 35.14 13.66
N SER A 93 7.67 36.17 14.46
CA SER A 93 8.78 37.09 14.19
C SER A 93 10.14 36.37 14.17
N LEU A 94 11.00 36.76 13.25
CA LEU A 94 12.30 36.16 13.02
C LEU A 94 13.43 37.15 13.37
N VAL A 95 14.54 36.60 13.84
CA VAL A 95 15.79 37.33 14.04
C VAL A 95 16.79 36.88 13.00
N ARG A 96 17.27 37.82 12.22
CA ARG A 96 18.27 37.61 11.19
C ARG A 96 19.67 37.46 11.81
N LYS A 97 20.48 36.56 11.25
CA LYS A 97 21.89 36.36 11.60
C LYS A 97 22.71 36.23 10.33
N ASP A 98 23.99 36.54 10.42
CA ASP A 98 24.91 36.22 9.34
C ASP A 98 25.00 34.72 9.15
N TYR A 99 25.10 34.29 7.89
CA TYR A 99 25.17 32.88 7.57
C TYR A 99 26.51 32.29 7.94
N VAL A 100 26.47 31.21 8.70
CA VAL A 100 27.62 30.34 8.94
C VAL A 100 27.32 29.02 8.21
N TYR A 101 28.29 28.53 7.45
CA TYR A 101 28.13 27.29 6.68
C TYR A 101 27.64 26.16 7.59
N ASP A 102 26.52 25.55 7.20
CA ASP A 102 25.94 24.38 7.86
C ASP A 102 26.27 23.13 7.02
N SER A 103 26.86 22.11 7.64
CA SER A 103 27.17 20.82 7.00
C SER A 103 25.94 20.05 6.52
N LYS A 104 24.75 20.42 7.00
CA LYS A 104 23.46 19.89 6.52
C LYS A 104 23.02 20.50 5.19
N MET A 105 23.74 21.51 4.68
CA MET A 105 23.42 22.13 3.40
C MET A 105 23.52 21.11 2.27
N PRO A 106 22.46 20.89 1.47
CA PRO A 106 22.49 19.95 0.36
C PRO A 106 23.57 20.31 -0.67
N GLN A 107 24.22 19.30 -1.19
CA GLN A 107 25.40 19.44 -2.07
C GLN A 107 25.04 19.61 -3.53
N ASN A 108 23.83 19.26 -3.91
CA ASN A 108 23.36 19.27 -5.29
C ASN A 108 22.09 20.10 -5.41
N VAL A 109 21.80 20.57 -6.61
CA VAL A 109 20.63 21.37 -6.92
C VAL A 109 20.07 21.02 -8.28
N ILE A 110 18.76 21.04 -8.41
CA ILE A 110 18.06 21.14 -9.69
C ILE A 110 17.59 22.58 -9.81
N PRO A 111 18.11 23.38 -10.77
CA PRO A 111 17.76 24.79 -10.90
C PRO A 111 16.29 24.98 -11.30
N PHE A 112 15.71 26.13 -10.92
CA PHE A 112 14.42 26.57 -11.46
C PHE A 112 14.49 26.68 -12.99
N ALA A 113 13.52 26.09 -13.68
CA ALA A 113 13.31 26.23 -15.12
C ALA A 113 12.08 27.08 -15.44
N ILE A 114 11.22 27.31 -14.46
CA ILE A 114 9.95 28.02 -14.53
C ILE A 114 10.03 29.25 -13.65
N THR A 115 9.61 30.40 -14.15
CA THR A 115 9.57 31.65 -13.39
C THR A 115 8.36 31.66 -12.44
N LYS A 116 8.35 32.58 -11.48
CA LYS A 116 7.23 32.76 -10.55
C LYS A 116 5.95 33.14 -11.27
N ASP A 117 6.04 33.99 -12.31
CA ASP A 117 4.87 34.45 -13.07
C ASP A 117 4.26 33.28 -13.87
N GLU A 118 5.11 32.49 -14.54
CA GLU A 118 4.68 31.28 -15.23
C GLU A 118 4.04 30.26 -14.26
N ALA A 119 4.60 30.06 -13.06
CA ALA A 119 4.00 29.20 -12.04
C ALA A 119 2.63 29.74 -11.56
N SER A 120 2.49 31.05 -11.45
CA SER A 120 1.22 31.70 -11.13
C SER A 120 0.17 31.50 -12.22
N GLU A 121 0.57 31.63 -13.49
CA GLU A 121 -0.31 31.37 -14.65
C GLU A 121 -0.80 29.90 -14.67
N LEU A 122 0.08 28.94 -14.37
CA LEU A 122 -0.30 27.53 -14.28
C LEU A 122 -1.33 27.27 -13.18
N LEU A 123 -1.22 27.95 -12.04
CA LEU A 123 -2.21 27.87 -10.95
C LEU A 123 -3.53 28.54 -11.35
N ILE A 124 -3.49 29.69 -12.03
CA ILE A 124 -4.68 30.38 -12.55
C ILE A 124 -5.41 29.46 -13.53
N LYS A 125 -4.68 28.89 -14.48
CA LYS A 125 -5.24 27.94 -15.46
C LYS A 125 -5.93 26.76 -14.77
N TRP A 126 -5.29 26.17 -13.76
CA TRP A 126 -5.91 25.09 -12.97
C TRP A 126 -7.22 25.56 -12.30
N CYS A 127 -7.24 26.77 -11.73
CA CYS A 127 -8.43 27.33 -11.11
C CYS A 127 -9.55 27.57 -12.12
N GLU A 128 -9.21 28.00 -13.33
CA GLU A 128 -10.17 28.19 -14.44
C GLU A 128 -10.78 26.88 -14.91
N GLU A 129 -9.98 25.83 -15.07
CA GLU A 129 -10.43 24.50 -15.43
C GLU A 129 -11.31 23.86 -14.33
N ASN A 130 -11.17 24.32 -13.09
CA ASN A 130 -11.88 23.80 -11.92
C ASN A 130 -12.82 24.83 -11.25
N LYS A 131 -13.40 25.76 -11.98
CA LYS A 131 -14.25 26.87 -11.48
C LYS A 131 -15.39 26.42 -10.54
N ASN A 132 -15.90 25.22 -10.75
CA ASN A 132 -16.99 24.64 -9.96
C ASN A 132 -16.54 24.15 -8.57
N LYS A 133 -15.24 24.05 -8.31
CA LYS A 133 -14.71 23.60 -7.04
C LYS A 133 -14.49 24.80 -6.10
N PRO A 134 -14.98 24.75 -4.85
CA PRO A 134 -14.77 25.83 -3.89
C PRO A 134 -13.29 26.10 -3.61
N GLU A 135 -12.46 25.06 -3.72
CA GLU A 135 -11.02 25.13 -3.53
C GLU A 135 -10.34 26.06 -4.54
N ALA A 136 -10.81 26.06 -5.78
CA ALA A 136 -10.27 26.92 -6.85
C ALA A 136 -10.48 28.42 -6.53
N LYS A 137 -11.67 28.79 -6.02
CA LYS A 137 -11.96 30.17 -5.62
C LYS A 137 -11.09 30.64 -4.45
N HIS A 138 -10.85 29.76 -3.47
CA HIS A 138 -9.97 30.06 -2.34
C HIS A 138 -8.50 30.18 -2.76
N LEU A 139 -8.06 29.36 -3.72
CA LEU A 139 -6.70 29.39 -4.22
C LEU A 139 -6.38 30.67 -5.00
N LEU A 140 -7.30 31.13 -5.86
CA LEU A 140 -7.12 32.35 -6.68
C LEU A 140 -6.68 33.56 -5.81
N ASN A 141 -7.31 33.75 -4.66
CA ASN A 141 -6.98 34.85 -3.74
C ASN A 141 -5.59 34.72 -3.08
N LYS A 142 -4.97 33.54 -3.20
CA LYS A 142 -3.67 33.24 -2.56
C LYS A 142 -2.50 33.17 -3.53
N ILE A 143 -2.77 33.12 -4.82
CA ILE A 143 -1.71 33.07 -5.85
C ILE A 143 -0.68 34.19 -5.68
N PRO A 144 -1.04 35.45 -5.33
CA PRO A 144 -0.05 36.50 -5.10
C PRO A 144 0.95 36.18 -3.98
N LYS A 145 0.59 35.26 -3.07
CA LYS A 145 1.47 34.80 -1.96
C LYS A 145 2.40 33.65 -2.35
N LEU A 146 2.40 33.24 -3.61
CA LEU A 146 3.28 32.18 -4.13
C LEU A 146 4.74 32.58 -3.97
N LYS A 147 5.54 31.71 -3.40
CA LYS A 147 6.97 31.94 -3.17
C LYS A 147 7.79 30.76 -3.65
N GLY A 148 8.98 31.05 -4.17
CA GLY A 148 9.94 30.06 -4.60
C GLY A 148 10.87 29.65 -3.47
N TYR A 149 11.06 28.35 -3.34
CA TYR A 149 11.96 27.73 -2.38
C TYR A 149 12.82 26.68 -3.05
N TYR A 150 14.03 26.60 -2.63
CA TYR A 150 14.81 25.39 -2.74
C TYR A 150 14.56 24.54 -1.51
N LEU A 151 13.89 23.41 -1.69
CA LEU A 151 13.54 22.48 -0.61
C LEU A 151 14.57 21.37 -0.49
N PRO A 152 14.94 20.99 0.74
CA PRO A 152 15.89 19.91 0.97
C PRO A 152 15.23 18.56 0.75
N TYR A 153 15.77 17.81 -0.18
CA TYR A 153 15.40 16.43 -0.45
C TYR A 153 16.62 15.52 -0.42
N GLU A 154 16.40 14.28 -0.22
CA GLU A 154 17.36 13.23 -0.44
C GLU A 154 16.87 12.33 -1.56
N MET A 155 17.64 12.18 -2.61
CA MET A 155 17.40 11.21 -3.66
C MET A 155 18.08 9.90 -3.29
N VAL A 156 17.31 8.81 -3.28
CA VAL A 156 17.77 7.51 -2.79
C VAL A 156 17.63 6.45 -3.87
N ARG A 157 18.67 5.61 -3.97
CA ARG A 157 18.66 4.34 -4.71
C ARG A 157 19.18 3.23 -3.82
N GLY A 158 18.57 2.07 -3.87
CA GLY A 158 19.06 0.92 -3.11
C GLY A 158 18.11 -0.28 -3.15
N PRO A 159 18.58 -1.43 -2.69
CA PRO A 159 17.73 -2.60 -2.51
C PRO A 159 16.66 -2.37 -1.46
N VAL A 160 15.53 -3.04 -1.64
CA VAL A 160 14.38 -2.96 -0.75
C VAL A 160 13.98 -4.36 -0.34
N HIS A 161 13.86 -4.57 0.95
CA HIS A 161 13.23 -5.76 1.52
C HIS A 161 11.81 -5.40 1.97
N CYS A 162 10.83 -6.19 1.54
CA CYS A 162 9.43 -5.97 1.89
C CYS A 162 8.85 -7.21 2.55
N THR A 163 8.10 -6.99 3.62
CA THR A 163 7.18 -7.99 4.18
C THR A 163 5.74 -7.56 3.90
N VAL A 164 4.96 -8.49 3.38
CA VAL A 164 3.56 -8.25 3.00
C VAL A 164 2.67 -9.31 3.61
N ASN A 165 1.60 -8.88 4.27
CA ASN A 165 0.55 -9.77 4.76
C ASN A 165 -0.83 -9.15 4.50
N LYS A 166 -1.87 -9.97 4.58
CA LYS A 166 -3.23 -9.46 4.65
C LYS A 166 -3.52 -9.00 6.08
N THR A 167 -4.19 -7.87 6.22
CA THR A 167 -4.60 -7.37 7.55
C THR A 167 -5.41 -8.42 8.31
N GLY A 168 -4.97 -8.74 9.53
CA GLY A 168 -5.57 -9.76 10.38
C GLY A 168 -5.01 -11.18 10.17
N GLU A 169 -4.09 -11.40 9.21
CA GLU A 169 -3.42 -12.68 8.99
C GLU A 169 -2.00 -12.65 9.56
N LEU A 170 -1.54 -13.80 10.08
CA LEU A 170 -0.22 -13.92 10.69
C LEU A 170 0.89 -14.22 9.67
N LYS A 171 0.54 -14.80 8.51
CA LYS A 171 1.52 -15.21 7.52
C LYS A 171 2.05 -14.02 6.74
N GLU A 172 3.33 -13.77 6.85
CA GLU A 172 4.07 -12.78 6.10
C GLU A 172 4.75 -13.40 4.87
N PHE A 173 4.84 -12.62 3.80
CA PHE A 173 5.49 -13.01 2.55
C PHE A 173 6.59 -12.00 2.26
N GLU A 174 7.79 -12.49 2.05
CA GLU A 174 8.96 -11.69 1.78
C GLU A 174 9.11 -11.44 0.27
N ALA A 175 9.39 -10.19 -0.07
CA ALA A 175 9.65 -9.76 -1.43
C ALA A 175 10.86 -8.82 -1.46
N ASN A 176 11.67 -8.93 -2.50
CA ASN A 176 12.83 -8.08 -2.71
C ASN A 176 12.61 -7.19 -3.92
N GLY A 177 12.96 -5.93 -3.77
CA GLY A 177 12.85 -4.91 -4.81
C GLY A 177 14.11 -4.08 -4.92
N TYR A 178 14.04 -3.09 -5.78
CA TYR A 178 15.05 -2.05 -5.91
C TYR A 178 14.36 -0.70 -6.08
N LEU A 179 14.85 0.29 -5.36
CA LEU A 179 14.35 1.65 -5.41
C LEU A 179 15.22 2.48 -6.36
N ASN A 180 14.58 3.08 -7.35
CA ASN A 180 15.22 3.98 -8.31
C ASN A 180 14.69 5.40 -8.11
N ASP A 181 15.60 6.36 -7.90
CA ASP A 181 15.31 7.80 -7.91
C ASP A 181 14.13 8.21 -7.02
N GLU A 182 14.08 7.70 -5.80
CA GLU A 182 13.11 8.13 -4.79
C GLU A 182 13.56 9.42 -4.15
N PHE A 183 12.66 10.42 -4.09
CA PHE A 183 12.93 11.69 -3.46
C PHE A 183 12.23 11.76 -2.12
N VAL A 184 12.98 11.89 -1.04
CA VAL A 184 12.46 12.03 0.32
C VAL A 184 12.62 13.47 0.78
N ASN A 185 11.52 14.10 1.14
CA ASN A 185 11.54 15.47 1.65
C ASN A 185 12.10 15.52 3.08
N HIS A 186 13.14 16.34 3.30
CA HIS A 186 13.79 16.54 4.59
C HIS A 186 13.26 17.75 5.36
N SER A 187 12.01 18.18 5.09
CA SER A 187 11.35 19.27 5.79
C SER A 187 10.16 18.78 6.63
N SER A 188 10.09 19.20 7.90
CA SER A 188 8.99 18.88 8.80
C SER A 188 7.77 19.82 8.64
N GLN A 189 7.96 21.02 8.07
CA GLN A 189 6.92 22.06 8.01
C GLN A 189 6.06 21.98 6.75
N LEU A 190 6.43 21.15 5.77
CA LEU A 190 5.73 21.04 4.50
C LEU A 190 4.95 19.73 4.42
N ASN A 191 3.86 19.75 3.68
CA ASN A 191 3.05 18.57 3.52
C ASN A 191 3.65 17.63 2.46
N ASN A 192 4.14 16.48 2.89
CA ASN A 192 4.75 15.48 2.03
C ASN A 192 3.85 15.05 0.88
N LEU A 193 2.61 14.69 1.18
CA LEU A 193 1.69 14.17 0.18
C LEU A 193 1.42 15.20 -0.95
N LEU A 194 1.42 16.51 -0.61
CA LEU A 194 1.31 17.58 -1.59
C LEU A 194 2.55 17.64 -2.48
N LEU A 195 3.73 17.47 -1.89
CA LEU A 195 5.01 17.53 -2.58
C LEU A 195 5.23 16.29 -3.47
N ASP A 196 4.90 15.10 -2.99
CA ASP A 196 5.00 13.85 -3.77
C ASP A 196 4.14 13.90 -5.04
N CYS A 197 2.95 14.52 -4.95
CA CYS A 197 2.06 14.65 -6.11
C CYS A 197 2.58 15.61 -7.20
N MET A 198 3.56 16.47 -6.93
CA MET A 198 4.18 17.34 -7.95
C MET A 198 5.42 16.71 -8.61
N GLU A 199 5.90 15.59 -8.11
CA GLU A 199 6.97 14.83 -8.78
C GLU A 199 6.51 14.31 -10.15
N PRO A 200 7.40 13.95 -11.07
CA PRO A 200 8.84 13.72 -10.90
C PRO A 200 9.72 14.94 -11.21
N PHE A 201 11.01 14.83 -10.83
CA PHE A 201 12.06 15.75 -11.22
C PHE A 201 13.05 15.08 -12.20
N ASN A 202 13.56 15.86 -13.15
CA ASN A 202 14.54 15.38 -14.12
C ASN A 202 15.97 15.53 -13.59
N LEU A 203 16.58 14.41 -13.28
CA LEU A 203 17.96 14.33 -12.80
C LEU A 203 19.03 14.70 -13.86
N ASP A 204 18.65 14.77 -15.16
CA ASP A 204 19.59 15.22 -16.19
C ASP A 204 20.07 16.66 -15.95
N ASN A 205 19.29 17.46 -15.22
CA ASN A 205 19.58 18.84 -14.86
C ASN A 205 20.24 18.97 -13.47
N LEU A 206 20.60 17.86 -12.83
CA LEU A 206 21.29 17.89 -11.55
C LEU A 206 22.65 18.57 -11.69
N LYS A 207 22.93 19.52 -10.81
CA LYS A 207 24.20 20.27 -10.75
C LYS A 207 24.75 20.27 -9.35
N ASP A 208 26.04 20.50 -9.22
CA ASP A 208 26.65 20.83 -7.93
C ASP A 208 26.03 22.15 -7.43
N PHE A 209 25.70 22.20 -6.14
CA PHE A 209 25.13 23.41 -5.56
C PHE A 209 26.18 24.52 -5.49
N ASP A 210 25.74 25.72 -5.84
CA ASP A 210 26.49 26.97 -5.65
C ASP A 210 25.55 28.03 -5.10
N PHE A 211 26.03 28.92 -4.23
CA PHE A 211 25.22 29.96 -3.60
C PHE A 211 24.61 30.96 -4.59
N SER A 212 25.13 31.05 -5.81
CA SER A 212 24.49 31.85 -6.87
C SER A 212 23.06 31.42 -7.20
N TYR A 213 22.70 30.16 -6.93
CA TYR A 213 21.33 29.69 -7.10
C TYR A 213 20.35 30.25 -6.08
N VAL A 214 20.85 30.83 -4.96
CA VAL A 214 19.98 31.43 -3.94
C VAL A 214 19.46 32.81 -4.38
N ALA A 215 20.01 33.39 -5.43
CA ALA A 215 19.61 34.70 -5.92
C ALA A 215 18.09 34.77 -6.21
N GLY A 216 17.39 35.64 -5.47
CA GLY A 216 15.94 35.79 -5.53
C GLY A 216 15.11 34.60 -5.03
N GLN A 217 15.74 33.59 -4.44
CA GLN A 217 15.09 32.40 -3.91
C GLN A 217 15.53 32.14 -2.46
N ARG A 218 14.78 31.29 -1.74
CA ARG A 218 15.10 30.91 -0.38
C ARG A 218 15.45 29.44 -0.30
N VAL A 219 16.48 29.14 0.44
CA VAL A 219 16.92 27.76 0.69
C VAL A 219 16.46 27.35 2.08
N LYS A 220 15.67 26.29 2.15
CA LYS A 220 15.33 25.65 3.41
C LYS A 220 16.39 24.61 3.76
N ILE A 221 16.87 24.66 5.00
CA ILE A 221 17.81 23.67 5.53
C ILE A 221 17.02 22.44 6.02
N PRO A 222 17.57 21.21 5.88
CA PRO A 222 17.01 20.00 6.45
C PRO A 222 16.77 20.13 7.97
N ASP A 223 15.62 19.69 8.45
CA ASP A 223 15.24 19.81 9.86
C ASP A 223 14.61 18.54 10.43
N ILE A 224 14.57 17.44 9.68
CA ILE A 224 14.24 16.13 10.21
C ILE A 224 15.50 15.32 10.49
N SER A 225 15.41 14.38 11.43
CA SER A 225 16.51 13.46 11.73
C SER A 225 16.68 12.41 10.63
N GLU A 226 17.89 11.84 10.53
CA GLU A 226 18.15 10.72 9.61
C GLU A 226 17.21 9.53 9.86
N GLU A 227 16.91 9.26 11.12
CA GLU A 227 15.98 8.19 11.51
C GLU A 227 14.56 8.46 10.99
N ASP A 228 14.08 9.70 11.13
CA ASP A 228 12.74 10.08 10.65
C ASP A 228 12.68 10.12 9.12
N ALA A 229 13.78 10.52 8.46
CA ALA A 229 13.91 10.45 7.02
C ALA A 229 13.87 8.99 6.53
N GLN A 230 14.57 8.08 7.20
CA GLN A 230 14.54 6.66 6.88
C GLN A 230 13.14 6.04 7.10
N LYS A 231 12.44 6.40 8.18
CA LYS A 231 11.04 5.96 8.41
C LYS A 231 10.12 6.45 7.31
N ARG A 232 10.29 7.70 6.87
CA ARG A 232 9.53 8.31 5.78
C ARG A 232 9.79 7.59 4.47
N LEU A 233 11.06 7.36 4.11
CA LEU A 233 11.47 6.60 2.94
C LEU A 233 10.84 5.20 2.91
N ASN A 234 10.91 4.48 4.03
CA ASN A 234 10.34 3.14 4.15
C ASN A 234 8.82 3.16 3.96
N TYR A 235 8.13 4.15 4.54
CA TYR A 235 6.68 4.31 4.39
C TYR A 235 6.28 4.63 2.94
N GLU A 236 6.93 5.60 2.30
CA GLU A 236 6.66 6.01 0.92
C GLU A 236 6.93 4.87 -0.05
N THR A 237 8.01 4.12 0.16
CA THR A 237 8.33 2.92 -0.63
C THR A 237 7.24 1.83 -0.48
N ALA A 238 6.75 1.59 0.73
CA ALA A 238 5.65 0.66 0.96
C ALA A 238 4.38 1.08 0.22
N GLU A 239 4.03 2.38 0.25
CA GLU A 239 2.88 2.92 -0.49
C GLU A 239 3.06 2.82 -2.00
N ASN A 240 4.27 3.03 -2.52
CA ASN A 240 4.59 2.86 -3.94
C ASN A 240 4.36 1.43 -4.44
N TYR A 241 4.64 0.44 -3.60
CA TYR A 241 4.40 -0.98 -3.92
C TYR A 241 2.96 -1.42 -3.71
N ARG A 242 2.15 -0.66 -2.93
CA ARG A 242 0.78 -1.02 -2.55
C ARG A 242 -0.08 -1.42 -3.73
N GLY A 243 -0.14 -0.60 -4.77
CA GLY A 243 -0.98 -0.86 -5.95
C GLY A 243 -0.62 -2.16 -6.70
N ASN A 244 0.65 -2.55 -6.72
CA ASN A 244 1.10 -3.80 -7.29
C ASN A 244 0.75 -4.99 -6.39
N MET A 245 0.92 -4.84 -5.08
CA MET A 245 0.61 -5.89 -4.11
C MET A 245 -0.89 -6.13 -3.98
N GLU A 246 -1.73 -5.10 -3.97
CA GLU A 246 -3.20 -5.23 -3.98
C GLU A 246 -3.70 -6.06 -5.17
N LYS A 247 -3.08 -5.90 -6.34
CA LYS A 247 -3.40 -6.73 -7.51
C LYS A 247 -3.01 -8.19 -7.33
N ILE A 248 -1.85 -8.46 -6.72
CA ILE A 248 -1.37 -9.84 -6.46
C ILE A 248 -2.27 -10.51 -5.41
N TRP A 249 -2.58 -9.81 -4.31
CA TRP A 249 -3.44 -10.33 -3.23
C TRP A 249 -4.93 -10.35 -3.58
N ASN A 250 -5.33 -9.60 -4.63
CA ASN A 250 -6.73 -9.38 -4.99
C ASN A 250 -7.57 -8.89 -3.79
N THR A 251 -7.02 -7.98 -3.01
CA THR A 251 -7.65 -7.31 -1.87
C THR A 251 -6.98 -5.96 -1.60
N LYS A 252 -7.74 -5.03 -1.04
CA LYS A 252 -7.24 -3.71 -0.60
C LYS A 252 -6.76 -3.72 0.86
N THR A 253 -7.10 -4.76 1.62
CA THR A 253 -6.75 -4.90 3.04
C THR A 253 -5.42 -5.62 3.21
N ILE A 254 -4.33 -4.97 2.81
CA ILE A 254 -2.96 -5.49 2.96
C ILE A 254 -2.12 -4.56 3.81
N GLN A 255 -1.21 -5.14 4.58
CA GLN A 255 -0.14 -4.43 5.29
C GLN A 255 1.17 -4.69 4.56
N ILE A 256 1.91 -3.62 4.30
CA ILE A 256 3.22 -3.68 3.67
C ILE A 256 4.19 -2.95 4.59
N LYS A 257 5.28 -3.63 4.93
CA LYS A 257 6.43 -3.01 5.58
C LYS A 257 7.58 -3.08 4.59
N ALA A 258 8.13 -1.95 4.23
CA ALA A 258 9.32 -1.87 3.39
C ALA A 258 10.50 -1.42 4.24
N GLN A 259 11.64 -2.01 4.02
CA GLN A 259 12.92 -1.59 4.55
C GLN A 259 13.85 -1.35 3.39
N VAL A 260 14.19 -0.09 3.19
CA VAL A 260 15.14 0.33 2.16
C VAL A 260 16.54 0.31 2.76
N ASP A 261 17.48 -0.25 2.02
CA ASP A 261 18.91 -0.19 2.33
C ASP A 261 19.61 0.75 1.33
N PRO A 262 19.76 2.05 1.67
CA PRO A 262 20.28 3.04 0.74
C PRO A 262 21.74 2.75 0.36
N VAL A 263 22.01 2.68 -0.94
CA VAL A 263 23.38 2.59 -1.49
C VAL A 263 23.84 3.94 -2.04
N ILE A 264 22.92 4.61 -2.75
CA ILE A 264 23.16 5.97 -3.22
C ILE A 264 22.19 6.87 -2.46
N LYS A 265 22.74 7.84 -1.71
CA LYS A 265 22.01 8.90 -1.04
C LYS A 265 22.61 10.23 -1.52
N ILE A 266 21.81 11.06 -2.15
CA ILE A 266 22.27 12.35 -2.67
C ILE A 266 21.38 13.43 -2.07
N SER A 267 21.96 14.30 -1.27
CA SER A 267 21.27 15.50 -0.78
C SER A 267 21.12 16.50 -1.93
N VAL A 268 19.89 16.89 -2.22
CA VAL A 268 19.53 17.73 -3.36
C VAL A 268 18.53 18.81 -2.96
N LEU A 269 18.75 20.00 -3.50
CA LEU A 269 17.80 21.10 -3.43
C LEU A 269 16.88 21.06 -4.65
N LEU A 270 15.58 20.90 -4.41
CA LEU A 270 14.57 20.86 -5.45
C LEU A 270 13.82 22.20 -5.54
N PRO A 271 13.59 22.72 -6.76
CA PRO A 271 12.91 23.99 -6.98
C PRO A 271 11.40 23.82 -6.83
N VAL A 272 10.79 24.52 -5.88
CA VAL A 272 9.36 24.43 -5.60
C VAL A 272 8.78 25.81 -5.36
N TYR A 273 7.71 26.14 -6.06
CA TYR A 273 6.84 27.24 -5.69
C TYR A 273 5.77 26.73 -4.75
N TYR A 274 5.58 27.40 -3.60
CA TYR A 274 4.70 26.90 -2.56
C TYR A 274 3.84 28.01 -1.94
N ILE A 275 2.59 27.68 -1.63
CA ILE A 275 1.65 28.49 -0.85
C ILE A 275 1.42 27.81 0.49
N THR A 276 1.91 28.42 1.57
CA THR A 276 1.93 27.82 2.92
C THR A 276 0.67 28.08 3.73
N GLU A 277 -0.12 29.11 3.43
CA GLU A 277 -1.19 29.59 4.27
C GLU A 277 -2.57 28.97 3.99
N GLY A 278 -3.22 28.50 5.06
CA GLY A 278 -4.66 28.21 5.13
C GLY A 278 -5.06 26.77 4.75
N LYS A 279 -6.38 26.56 4.62
CA LYS A 279 -6.99 25.24 4.35
C LYS A 279 -6.70 24.69 2.94
N VAL A 280 -6.35 25.56 2.00
CA VAL A 280 -5.94 25.18 0.65
C VAL A 280 -4.48 25.55 0.49
N GLN A 281 -3.66 24.58 0.22
CA GLN A 281 -2.23 24.69 -0.03
C GLN A 281 -1.97 24.30 -1.47
N ALA A 282 -0.96 24.91 -2.10
CA ALA A 282 -0.57 24.56 -3.48
C ALA A 282 0.95 24.51 -3.60
N ALA A 283 1.42 23.59 -4.41
CA ALA A 283 2.80 23.47 -4.82
C ALA A 283 2.87 23.40 -6.35
N VAL A 284 3.90 24.02 -6.91
CA VAL A 284 4.24 23.93 -8.33
C VAL A 284 5.69 23.49 -8.44
N ASN A 285 5.93 22.42 -9.19
CA ASN A 285 7.28 21.98 -9.51
C ASN A 285 7.99 23.05 -10.33
N GLY A 286 9.04 23.65 -9.78
CA GLY A 286 9.77 24.74 -10.42
C GLY A 286 10.60 24.32 -11.63
N GLN A 287 10.72 23.01 -11.89
CA GLN A 287 11.37 22.47 -13.09
C GLN A 287 10.38 22.11 -14.18
N THR A 288 9.28 21.42 -13.83
CA THR A 288 8.37 20.81 -14.79
C THR A 288 7.01 21.51 -14.87
N GLY A 289 6.68 22.43 -13.97
CA GLY A 289 5.39 23.12 -13.91
C GLY A 289 4.23 22.24 -13.44
N LYS A 290 4.49 21.03 -13.00
CA LYS A 290 3.44 20.15 -12.46
C LYS A 290 2.84 20.77 -11.21
N VAL A 291 1.51 20.84 -11.17
CA VAL A 291 0.76 21.47 -10.08
C VAL A 291 0.20 20.42 -9.15
N SER A 292 0.30 20.65 -7.85
CA SER A 292 -0.35 19.87 -6.82
C SER A 292 -1.07 20.80 -5.85
N ILE A 293 -2.30 20.44 -5.49
CA ILE A 293 -3.16 21.24 -4.60
C ILE A 293 -3.77 20.33 -3.57
N ARG A 294 -3.66 20.72 -2.31
CA ARG A 294 -4.25 20.04 -1.17
C ARG A 294 -5.34 20.90 -0.56
N ALA A 295 -6.51 20.31 -0.40
CA ALA A 295 -7.63 20.96 0.28
C ALA A 295 -8.12 20.10 1.46
N GLU A 296 -8.30 20.74 2.61
CA GLU A 296 -8.88 20.10 3.78
C GLU A 296 -10.41 20.15 3.67
N LYS A 297 -11.04 18.97 3.72
CA LYS A 297 -12.48 18.81 3.71
C LYS A 297 -12.91 18.08 4.98
N ALA A 298 -13.75 18.68 5.78
CA ALA A 298 -14.36 18.03 6.93
C ALA A 298 -15.75 17.53 6.51
N THR A 299 -15.95 16.23 6.48
CA THR A 299 -17.26 15.63 6.29
C THR A 299 -17.71 14.97 7.59
N LYS A 300 -18.93 15.31 8.02
CA LYS A 300 -19.59 14.62 9.12
C LYS A 300 -20.31 13.42 8.52
N TYR A 301 -19.88 12.22 8.87
CA TYR A 301 -20.60 11.00 8.51
C TYR A 301 -21.43 10.53 9.69
N PHE A 302 -22.72 10.31 9.44
CA PHE A 302 -23.55 9.49 10.29
C PHE A 302 -23.53 8.07 9.70
N SER A 303 -22.81 7.18 10.32
CA SER A 303 -22.90 5.76 9.96
C SER A 303 -23.96 5.10 10.84
N ILE A 304 -24.99 4.54 10.20
CA ILE A 304 -25.96 3.73 10.93
C ILE A 304 -25.21 2.58 11.59
N PRO A 305 -25.33 2.39 12.91
CA PRO A 305 -24.70 1.29 13.62
C PRO A 305 -24.96 -0.05 12.92
N TRP A 306 -23.95 -0.92 12.86
CA TRP A 306 -24.03 -2.20 12.16
C TRP A 306 -25.18 -3.07 12.66
N TRP A 307 -25.44 -3.07 13.97
CA TRP A 307 -26.50 -3.84 14.58
C TRP A 307 -27.90 -3.39 14.10
N ILE A 308 -28.13 -2.10 13.88
CA ILE A 308 -29.39 -1.57 13.31
C ILE A 308 -29.55 -2.10 11.87
N LYS A 309 -28.48 -2.05 11.06
CA LYS A 309 -28.52 -2.61 9.69
C LYS A 309 -28.82 -4.11 9.70
N GLY A 310 -28.15 -4.85 10.60
CA GLY A 310 -28.33 -6.29 10.73
C GLY A 310 -29.71 -6.67 11.18
N PHE A 311 -30.23 -6.05 12.22
CA PHE A 311 -31.61 -6.31 12.68
C PHE A 311 -32.65 -5.91 11.64
N SER A 312 -32.45 -4.83 10.89
CA SER A 312 -33.36 -4.43 9.81
C SER A 312 -33.39 -5.46 8.69
N ILE A 313 -32.22 -5.98 8.26
CA ILE A 313 -32.13 -7.03 7.25
C ILE A 313 -32.77 -8.31 7.77
N LEU A 314 -32.47 -8.72 9.01
CA LEU A 314 -33.06 -9.90 9.64
C LEU A 314 -34.57 -9.81 9.71
N ALA A 315 -35.13 -8.67 10.14
CA ALA A 315 -36.57 -8.44 10.20
C ALA A 315 -37.24 -8.58 8.82
N ILE A 316 -36.63 -8.03 7.77
CA ILE A 316 -37.13 -8.15 6.39
C ILE A 316 -37.11 -9.62 5.94
N VAL A 317 -36.01 -10.34 6.18
CA VAL A 317 -35.89 -11.77 5.82
C VAL A 317 -36.92 -12.61 6.57
N CYS A 318 -37.08 -12.39 7.89
CA CYS A 318 -38.08 -13.09 8.68
C CYS A 318 -39.51 -12.80 8.20
N ALA A 319 -39.81 -11.54 7.83
CA ALA A 319 -41.13 -11.20 7.28
C ALA A 319 -41.40 -11.94 5.96
N ILE A 320 -40.41 -11.94 5.04
CA ILE A 320 -40.54 -12.67 3.77
C ILE A 320 -40.76 -14.16 4.03
N LEU A 321 -39.98 -14.79 4.91
CA LEU A 321 -40.11 -16.21 5.25
C LEU A 321 -41.46 -16.51 5.87
N TYR A 322 -41.93 -15.67 6.81
CA TYR A 322 -43.26 -15.85 7.43
C TYR A 322 -44.39 -15.86 6.40
N PHE A 323 -44.43 -14.88 5.51
CA PHE A 323 -45.45 -14.83 4.46
C PHE A 323 -45.32 -15.97 3.44
N THR A 324 -44.08 -16.41 3.15
CA THR A 324 -43.86 -17.57 2.29
C THR A 324 -44.41 -18.84 2.94
N PHE A 325 -44.15 -19.07 4.23
CA PHE A 325 -44.67 -20.22 4.97
C PHE A 325 -46.21 -20.20 5.10
N MET A 326 -46.77 -19.00 5.32
CA MET A 326 -48.25 -18.85 5.35
C MET A 326 -48.92 -19.11 4.01
N SER A 327 -48.19 -19.06 2.89
CA SER A 327 -48.71 -19.38 1.55
C SER A 327 -48.56 -20.87 1.17
N MET A 328 -47.92 -21.69 2.01
CA MET A 328 -47.77 -23.12 1.78
C MET A 328 -49.00 -23.88 2.29
N GLU A 329 -49.54 -24.80 1.46
CA GLU A 329 -50.75 -25.57 1.79
C GLU A 329 -50.55 -26.52 2.99
N ASP A 330 -49.32 -26.93 3.28
CA ASP A 330 -48.98 -27.85 4.37
C ASP A 330 -48.91 -27.18 5.76
N ILE A 331 -48.92 -25.84 5.84
CA ILE A 331 -48.81 -25.09 7.10
C ILE A 331 -50.15 -24.46 7.45
N ASN A 332 -50.88 -25.13 8.37
CA ASN A 332 -52.27 -24.80 8.68
C ASN A 332 -52.44 -23.77 9.81
N SER A 333 -51.35 -23.36 10.48
CA SER A 333 -51.48 -22.39 11.59
C SER A 333 -50.41 -21.26 11.53
N PRO A 334 -50.81 -20.02 11.90
CA PRO A 334 -49.84 -18.90 12.02
C PRO A 334 -48.72 -19.18 13.03
N ILE A 335 -48.97 -20.04 14.03
CA ILE A 335 -47.97 -20.40 15.06
C ILE A 335 -46.88 -21.29 14.47
N GLU A 336 -47.23 -22.23 13.60
CA GLU A 336 -46.26 -23.09 12.90
C GLU A 336 -45.37 -22.27 11.95
N ALA A 337 -45.97 -21.39 11.16
CA ALA A 337 -45.21 -20.46 10.30
C ALA A 337 -44.26 -19.58 11.12
N LEU A 338 -44.72 -19.09 12.28
CA LEU A 338 -43.90 -18.27 13.16
C LEU A 338 -42.74 -19.07 13.78
N SER A 339 -42.99 -20.32 14.19
CA SER A 339 -41.97 -21.19 14.79
C SER A 339 -40.88 -21.54 13.79
N LEU A 340 -41.23 -21.89 12.55
CA LEU A 340 -40.28 -22.15 11.45
C LEU A 340 -39.48 -20.90 11.09
N THR A 341 -40.14 -19.76 10.96
CA THR A 341 -39.50 -18.48 10.72
C THR A 341 -38.53 -18.13 11.85
N GLY A 342 -38.90 -18.34 13.10
CA GLY A 342 -38.08 -18.11 14.28
C GLY A 342 -36.82 -18.97 14.30
N MET A 343 -36.90 -20.26 13.97
CA MET A 343 -35.75 -21.16 13.87
C MET A 343 -34.78 -20.72 12.78
N ILE A 344 -35.27 -20.40 11.59
CA ILE A 344 -34.43 -19.92 10.49
C ILE A 344 -33.84 -18.54 10.81
N GLY A 345 -34.64 -17.65 11.40
CA GLY A 345 -34.20 -16.33 11.85
C GLY A 345 -33.07 -16.40 12.88
N LEU A 346 -33.10 -17.36 13.81
CA LEU A 346 -32.04 -17.61 14.77
C LEU A 346 -30.74 -18.05 14.09
N VAL A 347 -30.82 -18.90 13.06
CA VAL A 347 -29.67 -19.30 12.26
C VAL A 347 -29.04 -18.08 11.56
N PHE A 348 -29.86 -17.25 10.93
CA PHE A 348 -29.36 -16.00 10.30
C PHE A 348 -28.76 -15.05 11.30
N LEU A 349 -29.29 -14.94 12.51
CA LEU A 349 -28.76 -14.12 13.59
C LEU A 349 -27.38 -14.62 14.02
N ILE A 350 -27.18 -15.93 14.16
CA ILE A 350 -25.89 -16.54 14.50
C ILE A 350 -24.86 -16.27 13.38
N ILE A 351 -25.25 -16.47 12.11
CA ILE A 351 -24.37 -16.18 10.96
C ILE A 351 -23.99 -14.70 10.95
N PHE A 352 -24.95 -13.82 11.18
CA PHE A 352 -24.72 -12.38 11.22
C PHE A 352 -23.76 -11.97 12.34
N ALA A 353 -23.97 -12.50 13.56
CA ALA A 353 -23.09 -12.27 14.71
C ALA A 353 -21.65 -12.79 14.45
N ALA A 354 -21.53 -13.92 13.75
CA ALA A 354 -20.24 -14.51 13.39
C ALA A 354 -19.48 -13.73 12.32
N MET A 355 -20.21 -13.03 11.45
CA MET A 355 -19.62 -12.17 10.38
C MET A 355 -19.25 -10.77 10.88
N PHE A 356 -19.61 -10.43 12.12
CA PHE A 356 -19.36 -9.12 12.68
C PHE A 356 -17.84 -8.89 12.85
N ASP A 357 -17.33 -7.90 12.14
CA ASP A 357 -15.99 -7.34 12.29
C ASP A 357 -16.14 -6.01 13.06
N GLY A 358 -15.53 -5.94 14.24
CA GLY A 358 -15.82 -4.96 15.31
C GLY A 358 -15.53 -3.48 15.01
N GLU A 359 -15.93 -2.97 13.85
CA GLU A 359 -15.84 -1.55 13.55
C GLU A 359 -16.88 -0.76 14.38
N ASN A 360 -16.37 0.08 15.27
CA ASN A 360 -17.16 1.05 16.02
C ASN A 360 -17.79 2.08 15.08
N ASN A 361 -19.06 1.91 14.80
CA ASN A 361 -19.86 2.86 14.04
C ASN A 361 -20.51 3.89 15.00
N GLY A 362 -20.09 5.13 14.89
CA GLY A 362 -20.63 6.27 15.62
C GLY A 362 -20.48 7.55 14.80
N PHE A 363 -20.89 8.69 15.37
CA PHE A 363 -20.59 9.98 14.79
C PHE A 363 -19.07 10.17 14.72
N SER A 364 -18.49 10.01 13.55
CA SER A 364 -17.09 10.35 13.31
C SER A 364 -16.98 11.58 12.43
N VAL A 365 -16.24 12.57 12.91
CA VAL A 365 -15.78 13.68 12.06
C VAL A 365 -14.47 13.24 11.43
N THR A 366 -14.53 12.76 10.22
CA THR A 366 -13.30 12.42 9.49
C THR A 366 -12.87 13.63 8.67
N LYS A 367 -11.67 14.11 8.94
CA LYS A 367 -11.02 15.12 8.10
C LYS A 367 -10.42 14.40 6.89
N TYR A 368 -10.95 14.69 5.71
CA TYR A 368 -10.38 14.22 4.46
C TYR A 368 -9.51 15.31 3.83
N TYR A 369 -8.42 14.88 3.26
CA TYR A 369 -7.61 15.74 2.42
C TYR A 369 -7.82 15.32 0.97
N ASN A 370 -8.38 16.22 0.16
CA ASN A 370 -8.42 16.03 -1.27
C ASN A 370 -7.12 16.58 -1.85
N ILE A 371 -6.43 15.77 -2.62
CA ILE A 371 -5.27 16.20 -3.39
C ILE A 371 -5.65 16.20 -4.84
N PHE A 372 -5.40 17.32 -5.49
CA PHE A 372 -5.59 17.51 -6.91
C PHE A 372 -4.22 17.75 -7.53
N SER A 373 -3.85 16.97 -8.51
CA SER A 373 -2.63 17.19 -9.27
C SER A 373 -2.98 17.46 -10.73
N SER A 374 -2.10 18.13 -11.45
CA SER A 374 -2.24 18.32 -12.90
C SER A 374 -2.03 17.01 -13.69
N GLY A 375 -1.90 15.87 -13.02
CA GLY A 375 -1.74 14.57 -13.63
C GLY A 375 -0.42 14.48 -14.41
N VAL A 376 -0.54 14.21 -15.72
CA VAL A 376 0.60 14.11 -16.65
C VAL A 376 1.01 15.46 -17.26
N GLN A 377 0.37 16.56 -16.86
CA GLN A 377 0.67 17.88 -17.39
C GLN A 377 2.00 18.40 -16.86
N THR A 378 3.02 18.34 -17.69
CA THR A 378 4.36 18.89 -17.43
C THR A 378 4.76 19.82 -18.57
N TYR A 379 5.74 20.69 -18.32
CA TYR A 379 6.19 21.70 -19.26
C TYR A 379 7.70 21.66 -19.39
N LYS A 380 8.19 21.94 -20.59
CA LYS A 380 9.62 22.10 -20.88
C LYS A 380 9.84 23.45 -21.54
N ARG A 381 10.93 24.15 -21.20
CA ARG A 381 11.30 25.39 -21.86
C ARG A 381 11.96 25.07 -23.19
N GLU A 382 11.37 25.57 -24.28
CA GLU A 382 11.91 25.46 -25.63
C GLU A 382 11.91 26.87 -26.26
N ARG A 383 13.06 27.31 -26.75
CA ARG A 383 13.23 28.65 -27.36
C ARG A 383 12.64 29.80 -26.51
N GLY A 384 12.83 29.74 -25.20
CA GLY A 384 12.37 30.76 -24.25
C GLY A 384 10.89 30.67 -23.85
N ARG A 385 10.09 29.76 -24.42
CA ARG A 385 8.68 29.58 -24.09
C ARG A 385 8.42 28.24 -23.38
N LEU A 386 7.45 28.23 -22.47
CA LEU A 386 6.99 26.99 -21.87
C LEU A 386 6.10 26.24 -22.86
N VAL A 387 6.49 25.03 -23.22
CA VAL A 387 5.73 24.14 -24.11
C VAL A 387 5.21 22.97 -23.30
N PHE A 388 3.93 22.69 -23.42
CA PHE A 388 3.30 21.51 -22.83
C PHE A 388 3.95 20.24 -23.39
N ARG A 389 4.24 19.32 -22.48
CA ARG A 389 4.66 17.95 -22.80
C ARG A 389 3.85 17.00 -21.94
N GLU A 390 3.54 15.83 -22.46
CA GLU A 390 3.15 14.73 -21.59
C GLU A 390 4.30 14.47 -20.61
N GLU A 391 4.03 13.75 -19.54
CA GLU A 391 4.99 13.52 -18.45
C GLU A 391 6.40 13.27 -18.98
N ILE A 392 7.31 14.22 -18.72
CA ILE A 392 8.69 14.23 -19.24
C ILE A 392 9.44 13.01 -18.71
N ILE A 393 9.11 12.60 -17.49
CA ILE A 393 9.73 11.47 -16.80
C ILE A 393 8.62 10.57 -16.29
N LYS A 394 8.61 9.32 -16.74
CA LYS A 394 7.73 8.31 -16.19
C LYS A 394 8.43 7.65 -15.00
N ARG A 395 7.90 7.85 -13.80
CA ARG A 395 8.36 7.12 -12.62
C ARG A 395 8.12 5.63 -12.83
N LYS A 396 9.19 4.87 -12.98
CA LYS A 396 9.12 3.43 -13.15
C LYS A 396 9.38 2.75 -11.80
N ILE A 397 8.28 2.35 -11.15
CA ILE A 397 8.38 1.52 -9.95
C ILE A 397 8.55 0.07 -10.41
N GLU A 398 9.72 -0.50 -10.15
CA GLU A 398 9.98 -1.90 -10.44
C GLU A 398 9.20 -2.77 -9.44
N LYS A 399 8.54 -3.81 -9.98
CA LYS A 399 7.77 -4.72 -9.15
C LYS A 399 8.71 -5.55 -8.30
N PRO A 400 8.50 -5.65 -6.99
CA PRO A 400 9.28 -6.54 -6.16
C PRO A 400 9.03 -8.00 -6.54
N ILE A 401 10.06 -8.81 -6.39
CA ILE A 401 10.06 -10.24 -6.70
C ILE A 401 9.96 -11.05 -5.41
N PHE A 402 9.20 -12.13 -5.46
CA PHE A 402 9.14 -13.10 -4.37
C PHE A 402 10.13 -14.21 -4.63
N LYS A 403 10.84 -14.60 -3.58
CA LYS A 403 11.74 -15.75 -3.60
C LYS A 403 11.30 -16.77 -2.57
N LYS A 404 11.44 -18.03 -2.87
CA LYS A 404 11.19 -19.13 -1.93
C LYS A 404 12.18 -20.26 -2.20
N VAL A 405 12.64 -20.90 -1.13
CA VAL A 405 13.42 -22.12 -1.25
C VAL A 405 12.46 -23.27 -1.57
N LEU A 406 12.61 -23.85 -2.74
CA LEU A 406 11.83 -25.00 -3.23
C LEU A 406 12.80 -26.11 -3.61
N ASP A 407 12.58 -27.31 -3.08
CA ASP A 407 13.44 -28.49 -3.31
C ASP A 407 14.94 -28.21 -3.04
N GLY A 408 15.22 -27.39 -1.99
CA GLY A 408 16.58 -27.02 -1.59
C GLY A 408 17.27 -25.95 -2.43
N LYS A 409 16.57 -25.35 -3.40
CA LYS A 409 17.08 -24.26 -4.25
C LYS A 409 16.22 -23.02 -4.12
N GLU A 410 16.85 -21.86 -4.03
CA GLU A 410 16.14 -20.57 -4.06
C GLU A 410 15.61 -20.33 -5.48
N GLN A 411 14.29 -20.11 -5.60
CA GLN A 411 13.63 -19.87 -6.89
C GLN A 411 12.72 -18.65 -6.81
N ILE A 412 12.59 -17.95 -7.93
CA ILE A 412 11.61 -16.86 -8.08
C ILE A 412 10.23 -17.48 -8.18
N VAL A 413 9.33 -16.99 -7.34
CA VAL A 413 7.95 -17.48 -7.29
C VAL A 413 6.95 -16.35 -7.51
N THR A 414 5.78 -16.72 -8.02
CA THR A 414 4.62 -15.84 -8.04
C THR A 414 3.49 -16.48 -7.26
N TYR A 415 2.79 -15.67 -6.46
CA TYR A 415 1.67 -16.12 -5.64
C TYR A 415 0.34 -15.80 -6.32
N THR A 416 -0.61 -16.72 -6.21
CA THR A 416 -2.01 -16.48 -6.54
C THR A 416 -2.83 -16.79 -5.31
N PHE A 417 -3.34 -15.75 -4.66
CA PHE A 417 -4.09 -15.87 -3.41
C PHE A 417 -5.55 -16.20 -3.71
N ARG A 418 -6.33 -15.24 -4.15
CA ARG A 418 -7.76 -15.40 -4.44
C ARG A 418 -7.98 -15.40 -5.95
N SER A 419 -8.59 -16.46 -6.47
CA SER A 419 -9.10 -16.53 -7.83
C SER A 419 -10.53 -17.02 -7.84
N LEU A 420 -11.33 -16.61 -8.83
CA LEU A 420 -12.73 -17.05 -8.96
C LEU A 420 -12.82 -18.58 -8.97
N LYS A 421 -11.97 -19.24 -9.76
CA LYS A 421 -11.92 -20.71 -9.83
C LYS A 421 -11.68 -21.36 -8.45
N ARG A 422 -10.77 -20.81 -7.66
CA ARG A 422 -10.44 -21.31 -6.33
C ARG A 422 -11.60 -21.11 -5.35
N THR A 423 -12.21 -19.93 -5.38
CA THR A 423 -13.36 -19.61 -4.51
C THR A 423 -14.57 -20.47 -4.84
N ILE A 424 -14.88 -20.67 -6.13
CA ILE A 424 -15.98 -21.56 -6.56
C ILE A 424 -15.71 -23.00 -6.13
N SER A 425 -14.48 -23.50 -6.31
CA SER A 425 -14.13 -24.86 -5.87
C SER A 425 -14.34 -25.06 -4.36
N MET A 426 -13.97 -24.07 -3.55
CA MET A 426 -14.17 -24.13 -2.09
C MET A 426 -15.67 -24.02 -1.73
N ALA A 427 -16.42 -23.17 -2.41
CA ALA A 427 -17.86 -23.05 -2.21
C ALA A 427 -18.57 -24.37 -2.59
N ALA A 428 -18.17 -25.02 -3.67
CA ALA A 428 -18.70 -26.32 -4.06
C ALA A 428 -18.45 -27.39 -2.98
N VAL A 429 -17.25 -27.41 -2.39
CA VAL A 429 -16.93 -28.30 -1.26
C VAL A 429 -17.81 -27.98 -0.05
N ALA A 430 -18.01 -26.71 0.30
CA ALA A 430 -18.87 -26.31 1.40
C ALA A 430 -20.33 -26.75 1.19
N ILE A 431 -20.85 -26.55 -0.02
CA ILE A 431 -22.22 -27.04 -0.39
C ILE A 431 -22.29 -28.56 -0.31
N ALA A 432 -21.30 -29.27 -0.86
CA ALA A 432 -21.25 -30.74 -0.78
C ALA A 432 -21.20 -31.22 0.68
N THR A 433 -20.54 -30.48 1.59
CA THR A 433 -20.51 -30.81 3.02
C THR A 433 -21.91 -30.68 3.66
N ILE A 434 -22.68 -29.65 3.30
CA ILE A 434 -24.07 -29.50 3.81
C ILE A 434 -24.91 -30.68 3.38
N PHE A 435 -24.81 -31.10 2.13
CA PHE A 435 -25.59 -32.23 1.58
C PHE A 435 -24.91 -33.59 1.73
N PHE A 436 -23.87 -33.69 2.53
CA PHE A 436 -23.00 -34.88 2.63
C PHE A 436 -23.78 -36.16 2.96
N PRO A 437 -24.72 -36.23 3.95
CA PRO A 437 -25.49 -37.43 4.22
C PRO A 437 -26.37 -37.87 3.05
N VAL A 438 -26.99 -36.88 2.38
CA VAL A 438 -27.86 -37.14 1.23
C VAL A 438 -27.08 -37.68 0.04
N ILE A 439 -25.89 -37.12 -0.20
CA ILE A 439 -25.00 -37.58 -1.26
C ILE A 439 -24.59 -39.04 -1.01
N ILE A 440 -24.17 -39.36 0.21
CA ILE A 440 -23.79 -40.75 0.55
C ILE A 440 -25.00 -41.67 0.45
N ALA A 441 -26.17 -41.26 0.96
CA ALA A 441 -27.42 -42.05 0.88
C ALA A 441 -27.79 -42.37 -0.57
N LEU A 442 -27.63 -41.43 -1.50
CA LEU A 442 -27.81 -41.65 -2.94
C LEU A 442 -26.87 -42.72 -3.50
N PHE A 443 -25.60 -42.72 -3.09
CA PHE A 443 -24.66 -43.77 -3.48
C PHE A 443 -25.05 -45.14 -2.89
N VAL A 444 -25.48 -45.19 -1.63
CA VAL A 444 -25.84 -46.43 -0.93
C VAL A 444 -27.12 -47.07 -1.50
N ASN A 445 -28.11 -46.23 -1.89
CA ASN A 445 -29.36 -46.73 -2.46
C ASN A 445 -29.36 -46.91 -3.98
N GLY A 446 -28.16 -46.82 -4.62
CA GLY A 446 -28.01 -46.99 -6.07
C GLY A 446 -28.66 -45.91 -6.92
N PHE A 447 -28.66 -44.65 -6.45
CA PHE A 447 -29.23 -43.46 -7.09
C PHE A 447 -30.76 -43.53 -7.29
N ASN A 448 -31.46 -44.24 -6.40
CA ASN A 448 -32.93 -44.29 -6.40
C ASN A 448 -33.50 -43.12 -5.60
N PHE A 449 -34.02 -42.11 -6.29
CA PHE A 449 -34.55 -40.89 -5.67
C PHE A 449 -35.88 -41.11 -4.97
N GLU A 450 -36.69 -42.10 -5.39
CA GLU A 450 -38.02 -42.39 -4.78
C GLU A 450 -37.91 -42.97 -3.36
N ARG A 451 -36.81 -43.63 -3.04
CA ARG A 451 -36.55 -44.20 -1.71
C ARG A 451 -35.84 -43.26 -0.76
N LEU A 452 -35.49 -42.05 -1.25
CA LEU A 452 -34.71 -41.12 -0.46
C LEU A 452 -35.58 -40.37 0.55
N TYR A 453 -35.30 -40.57 1.85
CA TYR A 453 -36.05 -39.92 2.92
C TYR A 453 -35.24 -38.80 3.56
N ILE A 454 -35.26 -37.59 2.96
CA ILE A 454 -34.48 -36.43 3.38
C ILE A 454 -34.72 -35.99 4.83
N PRO A 455 -35.97 -36.05 5.39
CA PRO A 455 -36.22 -35.65 6.79
C PRO A 455 -35.38 -36.39 7.82
N ALA A 456 -34.91 -37.61 7.55
CA ALA A 456 -33.97 -38.31 8.44
C ALA A 456 -32.65 -37.58 8.66
N SER A 457 -32.23 -36.71 7.73
CA SER A 457 -31.05 -35.87 7.84
C SER A 457 -31.30 -34.51 8.50
N ALA A 458 -32.48 -34.26 9.07
CA ALA A 458 -32.85 -32.95 9.63
C ALA A 458 -31.87 -32.44 10.69
N ILE A 459 -31.41 -33.33 11.59
CA ILE A 459 -30.41 -32.97 12.65
C ILE A 459 -29.10 -32.52 12.02
N TRP A 460 -28.63 -33.20 10.97
CA TRP A 460 -27.43 -32.81 10.25
C TRP A 460 -27.60 -31.43 9.61
N PHE A 461 -28.69 -31.17 8.92
CA PHE A 461 -28.98 -29.88 8.30
C PHE A 461 -29.06 -28.76 9.34
N PHE A 462 -29.70 -29.02 10.47
CA PHE A 462 -29.81 -28.05 11.57
C PHE A 462 -28.42 -27.59 12.07
N ILE A 463 -27.43 -28.49 12.08
CA ILE A 463 -26.07 -28.19 12.47
C ILE A 463 -25.25 -27.63 11.29
N ALA A 464 -25.32 -28.26 10.11
CA ALA A 464 -24.47 -27.95 8.98
C ALA A 464 -24.79 -26.60 8.31
N VAL A 465 -26.09 -26.26 8.19
CA VAL A 465 -26.51 -25.00 7.54
C VAL A 465 -25.96 -23.74 8.24
N PRO A 466 -25.92 -23.61 9.57
CA PRO A 466 -25.26 -22.46 10.21
C PRO A 466 -23.75 -22.60 10.28
N THR A 467 -23.21 -23.79 10.56
CA THR A 467 -21.79 -23.96 10.86
C THR A 467 -20.90 -23.93 9.61
N VAL A 468 -21.32 -24.59 8.52
CA VAL A 468 -20.51 -24.68 7.29
C VAL A 468 -20.29 -23.31 6.64
N PRO A 469 -21.26 -22.41 6.48
CA PRO A 469 -21.04 -21.07 5.98
C PRO A 469 -20.11 -20.25 6.87
N ILE A 470 -20.24 -20.37 8.20
CA ILE A 470 -19.35 -19.68 9.16
C ILE A 470 -17.92 -20.18 8.98
N CYS A 471 -17.72 -21.49 8.93
CA CYS A 471 -16.40 -22.10 8.70
C CYS A 471 -15.84 -21.70 7.33
N PHE A 472 -16.68 -21.67 6.29
CA PHE A 472 -16.28 -21.23 4.95
C PHE A 472 -15.80 -19.78 4.95
N ILE A 473 -16.52 -18.86 5.60
CA ILE A 473 -16.17 -17.44 5.65
C ILE A 473 -14.95 -17.20 6.53
N LYS A 474 -14.94 -17.72 7.78
CA LYS A 474 -13.86 -17.45 8.73
C LYS A 474 -12.55 -18.20 8.42
N PHE A 475 -12.64 -19.47 8.07
CA PHE A 475 -11.46 -20.32 7.89
C PHE A 475 -11.15 -20.62 6.43
N GLY A 476 -12.16 -20.83 5.61
CA GLY A 476 -11.99 -21.14 4.20
C GLY A 476 -11.43 -19.96 3.42
N ILE A 477 -11.98 -18.77 3.58
CA ILE A 477 -11.48 -17.57 2.90
C ILE A 477 -10.11 -17.18 3.46
N GLN A 478 -9.90 -17.29 4.77
CA GLN A 478 -8.61 -17.05 5.41
C GLN A 478 -7.53 -17.95 4.84
N SER A 479 -7.80 -19.24 4.68
CA SER A 479 -6.84 -20.21 4.14
C SER A 479 -6.35 -19.89 2.71
N LEU A 480 -7.11 -19.08 1.94
CA LEU A 480 -6.67 -18.61 0.62
C LEU A 480 -5.42 -17.73 0.72
N TYR A 481 -5.32 -16.94 1.79
CA TYR A 481 -4.21 -16.02 2.01
C TYR A 481 -3.04 -16.69 2.75
N GLU A 482 -3.31 -17.66 3.63
CA GLU A 482 -2.26 -18.42 4.31
C GLU A 482 -1.56 -19.43 3.42
N SER A 483 -2.30 -20.02 2.46
CA SER A 483 -1.79 -21.06 1.57
C SER A 483 -2.03 -20.73 0.10
N PRO A 484 -1.37 -19.68 -0.45
CA PRO A 484 -1.55 -19.29 -1.85
C PRO A 484 -1.01 -20.37 -2.79
N TRP A 485 -1.50 -20.39 -4.02
CA TRP A 485 -0.89 -21.17 -5.07
C TRP A 485 0.44 -20.57 -5.48
N ILE A 486 1.47 -21.40 -5.52
CA ILE A 486 2.83 -21.02 -5.87
C ILE A 486 3.08 -21.42 -7.32
N TYR A 487 3.61 -20.49 -8.11
CA TYR A 487 4.05 -20.74 -9.46
C TYR A 487 5.53 -20.37 -9.56
N THR A 488 6.33 -21.28 -10.08
CA THR A 488 7.73 -21.03 -10.46
C THR A 488 7.77 -20.53 -11.90
N ILE A 489 8.74 -19.68 -12.19
CA ILE A 489 9.01 -19.18 -13.53
C ILE A 489 10.23 -19.95 -14.04
N SER A 490 10.05 -20.75 -15.09
CA SER A 490 11.15 -21.42 -15.78
C SER A 490 12.03 -20.42 -16.52
N GLU A 491 13.27 -20.77 -16.83
CA GLU A 491 14.19 -19.97 -17.67
C GLU A 491 13.56 -19.56 -19.02
N ASN A 492 12.68 -20.38 -19.55
CA ASN A 492 11.91 -20.09 -20.77
C ASN A 492 10.70 -19.19 -20.54
N GLY A 493 10.50 -18.62 -19.33
CA GLY A 493 9.36 -17.74 -19.00
C GLY A 493 8.04 -18.47 -18.74
N GLU A 494 7.99 -19.79 -18.83
CA GLU A 494 6.77 -20.57 -18.55
C GLU A 494 6.47 -20.64 -17.05
N LYS A 495 5.20 -20.42 -16.69
CA LYS A 495 4.71 -20.53 -15.31
C LYS A 495 4.26 -21.96 -15.02
N LYS A 496 4.99 -22.65 -14.15
CA LYS A 496 4.64 -24.00 -13.69
C LYS A 496 4.14 -23.95 -12.25
N ARG A 497 2.97 -24.53 -11.99
CA ARG A 497 2.44 -24.60 -10.63
C ARG A 497 3.27 -25.58 -9.80
N TYR A 498 3.85 -25.07 -8.71
CA TYR A 498 4.51 -25.90 -7.71
C TYR A 498 3.46 -26.44 -6.73
N ARG A 499 3.45 -27.75 -6.52
CA ARG A 499 2.63 -28.40 -5.50
C ARG A 499 3.58 -28.80 -4.37
N GLU A 500 3.47 -28.11 -3.26
CA GLU A 500 4.17 -28.52 -2.03
C GLU A 500 3.73 -29.95 -1.70
N LYS A 501 4.68 -30.87 -1.61
CA LYS A 501 4.39 -32.23 -1.12
C LYS A 501 3.96 -32.05 0.32
N LEU A 502 2.68 -32.28 0.63
CA LEU A 502 2.20 -32.36 1.99
C LEU A 502 3.05 -33.45 2.67
N GLY A 503 3.90 -33.04 3.62
CA GLY A 503 4.75 -33.94 4.40
C GLY A 503 3.97 -34.85 5.37
N ILE A 504 2.63 -34.84 5.27
CA ILE A 504 1.76 -35.71 6.03
C ILE A 504 1.82 -37.08 5.37
N LYS A 505 2.55 -37.99 5.99
CA LYS A 505 2.54 -39.39 5.56
C LYS A 505 1.16 -39.99 5.86
N SER A 506 0.66 -40.81 4.96
CA SER A 506 -0.59 -41.55 5.16
C SER A 506 -0.62 -42.32 6.47
N GLU A 507 0.54 -42.78 6.94
CA GLU A 507 0.73 -43.44 8.23
C GLU A 507 0.41 -42.53 9.43
N ASP A 508 0.75 -41.23 9.36
CA ASP A 508 0.49 -40.28 10.45
C ASP A 508 -1.01 -39.96 10.54
N VAL A 509 -1.69 -39.88 9.40
CA VAL A 509 -3.15 -39.71 9.33
C VAL A 509 -3.84 -40.94 9.91
N LEU A 510 -3.42 -42.12 9.53
CA LEU A 510 -3.97 -43.38 10.06
C LEU A 510 -3.72 -43.51 11.57
N LYS A 511 -2.54 -43.17 12.06
CA LYS A 511 -2.21 -43.15 13.51
C LYS A 511 -3.10 -42.14 14.24
N PHE A 512 -3.32 -40.95 13.68
CA PHE A 512 -4.20 -39.95 14.29
C PHE A 512 -5.64 -40.44 14.36
N ILE A 513 -6.20 -40.98 13.25
CA ILE A 513 -7.55 -41.52 13.20
C ILE A 513 -7.69 -42.66 14.22
N PHE A 514 -6.72 -43.59 14.23
CA PHE A 514 -6.74 -44.71 15.17
C PHE A 514 -6.67 -44.25 16.64
N SER A 515 -5.84 -43.27 16.96
CA SER A 515 -5.76 -42.72 18.32
C SER A 515 -7.03 -41.98 18.72
N ALA A 516 -7.65 -41.24 17.81
CA ALA A 516 -8.92 -40.55 18.05
C ALA A 516 -10.07 -41.53 18.32
N LEU A 517 -10.09 -42.70 17.64
CA LEU A 517 -11.12 -43.72 17.81
C LEU A 517 -10.92 -44.62 19.04
N PHE A 518 -9.68 -44.83 19.48
CA PHE A 518 -9.41 -45.88 20.46
C PHE A 518 -8.54 -45.44 21.68
N THR A 519 -7.85 -44.30 21.62
CA THR A 519 -6.85 -43.96 22.64
C THR A 519 -7.23 -42.74 23.48
N TYR A 520 -7.93 -41.77 22.96
CA TYR A 520 -8.28 -40.54 23.68
C TYR A 520 -9.56 -40.67 24.50
N PRO A 521 -9.71 -39.93 25.62
CA PRO A 521 -10.93 -39.94 26.46
C PRO A 521 -12.20 -39.57 25.70
N ILE A 522 -12.08 -38.87 24.56
CA ILE A 522 -13.19 -38.46 23.68
C ILE A 522 -13.62 -39.56 22.71
N CYS A 523 -12.98 -40.76 22.72
CA CYS A 523 -13.31 -41.85 21.79
C CYS A 523 -14.79 -42.25 21.85
N LEU A 524 -15.41 -42.28 23.05
CA LEU A 524 -16.83 -42.58 23.20
C LEU A 524 -17.73 -41.57 22.46
N ALA A 525 -17.40 -40.28 22.56
CA ALA A 525 -18.16 -39.25 21.85
C ALA A 525 -17.98 -39.36 20.33
N VAL A 526 -16.77 -39.69 19.87
CA VAL A 526 -16.46 -39.93 18.45
C VAL A 526 -17.22 -41.14 17.92
N TRP A 527 -17.24 -42.27 18.67
CA TRP A 527 -18.01 -43.45 18.33
C TRP A 527 -19.51 -43.18 18.29
N PHE A 528 -20.05 -42.47 19.30
CA PHE A 528 -21.45 -42.08 19.31
C PHE A 528 -21.83 -41.22 18.09
N ALA A 529 -21.00 -40.20 17.78
CA ALA A 529 -21.22 -39.36 16.61
C ALA A 529 -21.16 -40.16 15.29
N LEU A 530 -20.23 -41.11 15.18
CA LEU A 530 -20.08 -41.99 14.03
C LEU A 530 -21.29 -42.89 13.84
N ILE A 531 -21.79 -43.51 14.92
CA ILE A 531 -23.00 -44.36 14.89
C ILE A 531 -24.21 -43.52 14.49
N MET A 532 -24.38 -42.35 15.11
CA MET A 532 -25.49 -41.44 14.77
C MET A 532 -25.44 -41.02 13.30
N PHE A 533 -24.27 -40.76 12.78
CA PHE A 533 -24.06 -40.40 11.37
C PHE A 533 -24.39 -41.57 10.43
N ILE A 534 -23.93 -42.80 10.73
CA ILE A 534 -24.25 -44.01 9.97
C ILE A 534 -25.75 -44.25 9.96
N MET A 535 -26.43 -44.13 11.12
CA MET A 535 -27.87 -44.26 11.24
C MET A 535 -28.61 -43.20 10.40
N THR A 536 -28.13 -41.94 10.43
CA THR A 536 -28.67 -40.87 9.60
C THR A 536 -28.62 -41.24 8.11
N ILE A 537 -27.47 -41.73 7.63
CA ILE A 537 -27.27 -42.15 6.24
C ILE A 537 -28.23 -43.31 5.90
N TYR A 538 -28.32 -44.31 6.76
CA TYR A 538 -29.16 -45.47 6.56
C TYR A 538 -30.65 -45.08 6.43
N PHE A 539 -31.18 -44.31 7.39
CA PHE A 539 -32.56 -43.84 7.35
C PHE A 539 -32.85 -42.91 6.16
N THR A 540 -31.87 -42.07 5.79
CA THR A 540 -32.00 -41.19 4.61
C THR A 540 -32.04 -42.02 3.31
N ALA A 541 -31.26 -43.12 3.24
CA ALA A 541 -31.18 -43.95 2.05
C ALA A 541 -32.39 -44.88 1.85
N PHE A 542 -32.98 -45.39 2.93
CA PHE A 542 -33.97 -46.47 2.86
C PHE A 542 -35.37 -46.12 3.43
N GLY A 543 -35.54 -44.94 4.04
CA GLY A 543 -36.84 -44.39 4.43
C GLY A 543 -37.58 -45.21 5.50
N MET A 544 -36.85 -45.82 6.46
CA MET A 544 -37.46 -46.53 7.57
C MET A 544 -37.57 -45.66 8.79
#